data_52281a72d5225f2b9b5097a6302d9840
#
_entry.id   52281a72d5225f2b9b5097a6302d9840
#
_cell.length_a   1.000
_cell.length_b   1.000
_cell.length_c   1.000
_cell.angle_alpha   90.00
_cell.angle_beta   90.00
_cell.angle_gamma   90.00
#
_symmetry.space_group_name_H-M   'P 1'
#
loop_
_entity.id
_entity.type
_entity.pdbx_description
1 polymer ?
#
loop_
_entity_poly.entity_id
_entity_poly.type
_entity_poly.pdbx_seq_one_letter_code
_entity_poly.pdbx_strand_id
1 'polypeptide(L)'
;VKQLSDLAKASVLARKDSSRNTAAELEILGKSPSLFKTFTTKDGLPDNFVCHVLQLEDGRMAIGTNEGITLFLPTDALSQLREIETYNTSNGFPVKAVNIGQNCLFQDSKGILWLGTGSQKTALVRFNPEALRKDLDPPTLIIESIKIEDEDISWHNLLSARNEPLKEKPSLFDSIGVVRAPAHIVEEVFLFGSEMNTAEREAMRQRFGNLQFDGVTPFYSLPIHLVIPYEHNQIGFEFVAIETDRPSLVKYQYILEGYDKDWNPITHQSNVRFGNIHEGSYTFKIKAQSANGVWSEPITYSFKVLPPWYRTWWAYLMYAVSFFAVLFLIIKWREQRLRDEKTKLEKTVEERTEELFIEKKKSDDLLLNILPEEIAEELKVKGSSEAQLINFVTVLFTDFRGFTTLSEKLSPKELVKDLHFCFSEFDRICEKYGIEKIKTIGDS
;
A
#
# COMPACT_ATOMS: atom_id res chain seq x y z
N VAL A 1 47.23 31.43 25.04
CA VAL A 1 48.27 31.49 26.09
C VAL A 1 47.81 32.41 27.25
N LYS A 2 47.27 33.61 26.99
CA LYS A 2 46.78 34.50 28.05
C LYS A 2 45.59 33.94 28.85
N GLN A 3 44.62 33.32 28.19
CA GLN A 3 43.47 32.64 28.84
C GLN A 3 43.89 31.43 29.70
N LEU A 4 44.88 30.67 29.27
CA LEU A 4 45.43 29.53 30.03
C LEU A 4 46.17 29.99 31.30
N SER A 5 46.87 31.13 31.23
CA SER A 5 47.54 31.76 32.40
C SER A 5 46.53 32.25 33.43
N ASP A 6 45.40 32.78 32.99
CA ASP A 6 44.33 33.31 33.86
C ASP A 6 43.52 32.20 34.52
N LEU A 7 43.27 31.09 33.78
CA LEU A 7 42.65 29.87 34.32
C LEU A 7 43.56 29.13 35.30
N ALA A 8 44.85 29.06 35.02
CA ALA A 8 45.81 28.48 35.93
C ALA A 8 45.95 29.31 37.23
N LYS A 9 45.88 30.65 37.14
CA LYS A 9 45.84 31.53 38.33
C LYS A 9 44.54 31.38 39.11
N ALA A 10 43.40 31.20 38.43
CA ALA A 10 42.14 30.95 39.09
C ALA A 10 42.09 29.59 39.79
N SER A 11 42.69 28.54 39.25
CA SER A 11 42.82 27.23 39.91
C SER A 11 43.73 27.19 41.11
N VAL A 12 44.77 28.04 41.13
CA VAL A 12 45.67 28.20 42.26
C VAL A 12 45.03 29.03 43.37
N LEU A 13 44.21 30.01 43.04
CA LEU A 13 43.46 30.80 44.03
C LEU A 13 42.31 29.96 44.65
N ALA A 14 41.66 29.12 43.91
CA ALA A 14 40.59 28.19 44.38
C ALA A 14 41.16 27.14 45.39
N ARG A 15 42.42 26.74 45.27
CA ARG A 15 43.06 25.84 46.22
C ARG A 15 43.34 26.45 47.57
N LYS A 16 43.30 27.79 47.75
CA LYS A 16 43.54 28.49 48.99
C LYS A 16 42.34 28.68 49.91
N ASP A 17 41.10 28.50 49.33
CA ASP A 17 39.87 28.63 50.10
C ASP A 17 39.10 27.33 50.07
N SER A 18 39.50 26.33 50.84
CA SER A 18 38.90 24.97 50.83
C SER A 18 37.63 24.82 51.68
N SER A 19 36.76 25.81 51.74
CA SER A 19 35.51 25.62 52.49
C SER A 19 34.24 26.24 51.97
N ARG A 20 34.20 26.77 50.75
CA ARG A 20 32.91 27.26 50.18
C ARG A 20 32.82 27.07 48.64
N ASN A 21 31.78 26.36 48.21
CA ASN A 21 31.19 26.30 46.87
C ASN A 21 31.66 25.23 45.87
N THR A 22 31.65 23.97 46.24
CA THR A 22 31.77 22.83 45.30
C THR A 22 30.62 22.73 44.27
N ALA A 23 29.40 23.22 44.59
CA ALA A 23 28.27 23.16 43.67
C ALA A 23 28.31 24.23 42.55
N ALA A 24 28.78 25.45 42.86
CA ALA A 24 28.93 26.52 41.88
C ALA A 24 30.10 26.29 40.94
N GLU A 25 31.18 25.67 41.42
CA GLU A 25 32.32 25.28 40.60
C GLU A 25 31.97 24.13 39.62
N LEU A 26 31.18 23.16 40.04
CA LEU A 26 30.69 22.10 39.16
C LEU A 26 29.72 22.63 38.08
N GLU A 27 28.94 23.65 38.38
CA GLU A 27 28.06 24.29 37.40
C GLU A 27 28.82 25.16 36.39
N ILE A 28 29.92 25.80 36.78
CA ILE A 28 30.79 26.55 35.89
C ILE A 28 31.62 25.60 35.01
N LEU A 29 32.10 24.48 35.55
CA LEU A 29 32.79 23.42 34.79
C LEU A 29 31.87 22.74 33.77
N GLY A 30 30.57 22.60 34.05
CA GLY A 30 29.61 22.07 33.13
C GLY A 30 29.24 23.01 31.97
N LYS A 31 29.47 24.32 32.11
CA LYS A 31 29.17 25.34 31.09
C LYS A 31 30.39 25.84 30.31
N SER A 32 31.60 25.51 30.75
CA SER A 32 32.84 25.83 30.02
C SER A 32 33.02 24.82 28.87
N PRO A 33 33.40 25.24 27.64
CA PRO A 33 33.83 24.28 26.64
C PRO A 33 34.95 23.44 27.26
N SER A 34 34.78 22.10 27.22
CA SER A 34 35.74 21.21 27.86
C SER A 34 37.14 21.49 27.30
N LEU A 35 38.07 21.85 28.17
CA LEU A 35 39.48 22.06 27.81
C LEU A 35 40.13 20.77 27.29
N PHE A 36 39.44 19.66 27.47
CA PHE A 36 39.87 18.34 27.05
C PHE A 36 38.86 17.74 26.11
N LYS A 37 39.35 17.16 25.03
CA LYS A 37 38.56 16.32 24.14
C LYS A 37 39.08 14.89 24.23
N THR A 38 38.16 13.94 24.38
CA THR A 38 38.44 12.51 24.35
C THR A 38 38.21 11.99 22.94
N PHE A 39 39.21 11.33 22.38
CA PHE A 39 39.08 10.59 21.13
C PHE A 39 38.89 9.11 21.42
N THR A 40 38.00 8.49 20.70
CA THR A 40 37.60 7.09 20.88
C THR A 40 37.57 6.36 19.55
N THR A 41 37.18 5.09 19.54
CA THR A 41 36.96 4.33 18.32
C THR A 41 35.86 4.95 17.41
N LYS A 42 34.97 5.76 17.97
CA LYS A 42 33.96 6.52 17.19
C LYS A 42 34.59 7.68 16.41
N ASP A 43 35.73 8.15 16.82
CA ASP A 43 36.47 9.22 16.16
C ASP A 43 37.54 8.69 15.20
N GLY A 44 37.67 7.35 15.04
CA GLY A 44 38.56 6.68 14.10
C GLY A 44 39.78 6.00 14.72
N LEU A 45 39.90 5.92 16.05
CA LEU A 45 40.93 5.10 16.66
C LEU A 45 40.60 3.61 16.50
N PRO A 46 41.62 2.73 16.30
CA PRO A 46 41.39 1.29 16.18
C PRO A 46 40.92 0.65 17.50
N ASP A 47 41.39 1.19 18.64
CA ASP A 47 41.00 0.75 19.97
C ASP A 47 41.03 1.95 20.94
N ASN A 48 40.26 1.88 22.02
CA ASN A 48 40.26 2.89 23.10
C ASN A 48 41.46 2.74 24.05
N PHE A 49 42.17 1.62 23.99
CA PHE A 49 43.38 1.40 24.77
C PHE A 49 44.59 1.93 24.04
N VAL A 50 45.03 3.12 24.40
CA VAL A 50 46.20 3.80 23.81
C VAL A 50 47.46 3.38 24.56
N CYS A 51 48.40 2.78 23.83
CA CYS A 51 49.70 2.34 24.35
C CYS A 51 50.76 3.44 24.26
N HIS A 52 50.81 4.14 23.12
CA HIS A 52 51.81 5.16 22.80
C HIS A 52 51.22 6.32 22.02
N VAL A 53 51.84 7.49 22.20
CA VAL A 53 51.56 8.68 21.39
C VAL A 53 52.93 9.28 21.02
N LEU A 54 53.16 9.51 19.75
CA LEU A 54 54.38 10.09 19.21
C LEU A 54 54.04 11.20 18.20
N GLN A 55 54.66 12.36 18.33
CA GLN A 55 54.62 13.39 17.31
C GLN A 55 55.72 13.10 16.26
N LEU A 56 55.32 13.02 15.00
CA LEU A 56 56.22 12.79 13.87
C LEU A 56 56.86 14.10 13.41
N GLU A 57 57.97 14.00 12.69
CA GLU A 57 58.68 15.18 12.15
C GLU A 57 57.85 16.00 11.18
N ASP A 58 56.93 15.39 10.49
CA ASP A 58 55.97 16.04 9.56
C ASP A 58 54.80 16.71 10.27
N GLY A 59 54.75 16.66 11.60
CA GLY A 59 53.69 17.24 12.42
C GLY A 59 52.49 16.34 12.67
N ARG A 60 52.38 15.18 12.05
CA ARG A 60 51.35 14.18 12.35
C ARG A 60 51.57 13.57 13.74
N MET A 61 50.51 13.10 14.33
CA MET A 61 50.55 12.29 15.56
C MET A 61 50.40 10.82 15.21
N ALA A 62 51.22 9.98 15.79
CA ALA A 62 51.12 8.53 15.71
C ALA A 62 50.59 8.00 17.06
N ILE A 63 49.49 7.27 17.04
CA ILE A 63 48.90 6.64 18.24
C ILE A 63 48.98 5.12 18.05
N GLY A 64 49.75 4.47 18.91
CA GLY A 64 49.77 3.00 19.01
C GLY A 64 48.71 2.50 19.97
N THR A 65 47.97 1.47 19.54
CA THR A 65 46.89 0.83 20.30
C THR A 65 47.05 -0.69 20.33
N ASN A 66 46.16 -1.40 21.03
CA ASN A 66 46.09 -2.86 21.01
C ASN A 66 45.61 -3.44 19.67
N GLU A 67 44.98 -2.64 18.81
CA GLU A 67 44.41 -3.06 17.53
C GLU A 67 45.11 -2.40 16.33
N GLY A 68 46.33 -1.85 16.51
CA GLY A 68 47.10 -1.22 15.46
C GLY A 68 47.63 0.17 15.79
N ILE A 69 47.98 0.92 14.73
CA ILE A 69 48.48 2.28 14.81
C ILE A 69 47.58 3.22 14.01
N THR A 70 47.37 4.44 14.53
CA THR A 70 46.68 5.51 13.84
C THR A 70 47.59 6.70 13.64
N LEU A 71 47.65 7.23 12.43
CA LEU A 71 48.29 8.50 12.11
C LEU A 71 47.22 9.55 11.84
N PHE A 72 47.37 10.75 12.33
CA PHE A 72 46.48 11.87 12.03
C PHE A 72 47.18 13.21 12.18
N LEU A 73 46.66 14.23 11.50
CA LEU A 73 47.13 15.59 11.62
C LEU A 73 46.34 16.31 12.72
N PRO A 74 47.00 16.78 13.82
CA PRO A 74 46.30 17.57 14.82
C PRO A 74 45.89 18.92 14.24
N THR A 75 44.66 19.34 14.44
CA THR A 75 44.17 20.66 14.04
C THR A 75 43.98 21.56 15.24
N ASP A 76 44.12 22.88 15.04
CA ASP A 76 43.92 23.91 16.10
C ASP A 76 42.49 23.89 16.65
N ALA A 77 41.50 23.49 15.83
CA ALA A 77 40.18 23.18 16.30
C ALA A 77 40.15 21.74 16.80
N LEU A 78 40.26 21.53 18.11
CA LEU A 78 40.15 20.21 18.78
C LEU A 78 38.86 19.43 18.50
N SER A 79 38.11 19.84 17.48
CA SER A 79 36.77 19.27 17.19
C SER A 79 36.80 18.04 16.33
N GLN A 80 37.79 17.87 15.47
CA GLN A 80 37.83 16.71 14.53
C GLN A 80 39.29 16.30 14.27
N LEU A 81 39.55 14.99 14.20
CA LEU A 81 40.79 14.47 13.65
C LEU A 81 40.71 14.59 12.13
N ARG A 82 41.73 15.15 11.50
CA ARG A 82 41.85 15.20 10.03
C ARG A 82 42.89 14.19 9.56
N GLU A 83 42.68 13.69 8.33
CA GLU A 83 43.60 12.76 7.69
C GLU A 83 43.93 11.55 8.56
N ILE A 84 42.87 10.93 9.13
CA ILE A 84 43.05 9.75 9.96
C ILE A 84 43.40 8.57 9.08
N GLU A 85 44.55 7.99 9.35
CA GLU A 85 45.03 6.78 8.70
C GLU A 85 45.23 5.70 9.76
N THR A 86 44.41 4.66 9.72
CA THR A 86 44.50 3.55 10.68
C THR A 86 45.09 2.32 9.99
N TYR A 87 46.09 1.73 10.62
CA TYR A 87 46.77 0.53 10.16
C TYR A 87 46.62 -0.58 11.18
N ASN A 88 46.01 -1.68 10.78
CA ASN A 88 45.77 -2.85 11.61
C ASN A 88 45.86 -4.14 10.74
N THR A 89 45.61 -5.29 11.35
CA THR A 89 45.74 -6.59 10.67
C THR A 89 44.74 -6.75 9.52
N SER A 90 43.59 -6.02 9.52
CA SER A 90 42.61 -6.09 8.46
C SER A 90 43.04 -5.35 7.19
N ASN A 91 43.98 -4.46 7.27
CA ASN A 91 44.52 -3.69 6.12
C ASN A 91 46.02 -3.92 5.88
N GLY A 92 46.52 -5.09 6.30
CA GLY A 92 47.86 -5.54 5.98
C GLY A 92 48.95 -5.14 6.98
N PHE A 93 48.60 -4.45 8.10
CA PHE A 93 49.56 -4.21 9.13
C PHE A 93 49.93 -5.52 9.84
N PRO A 94 51.24 -5.84 10.00
CA PRO A 94 51.68 -7.22 10.28
C PRO A 94 51.39 -7.69 11.71
N VAL A 95 50.95 -6.81 12.60
CA VAL A 95 50.72 -7.12 14.02
C VAL A 95 49.46 -6.47 14.54
N LYS A 96 48.83 -7.13 15.50
CA LYS A 96 47.57 -6.67 16.11
C LYS A 96 47.84 -5.53 17.12
N ALA A 97 48.83 -5.69 17.97
CA ALA A 97 49.05 -4.80 19.10
C ALA A 97 50.44 -4.15 19.09
N VAL A 98 50.50 -2.88 19.47
CA VAL A 98 51.75 -2.20 19.86
C VAL A 98 51.97 -2.48 21.32
N ASN A 99 53.20 -2.85 21.70
CA ASN A 99 53.51 -3.23 23.07
C ASN A 99 53.37 -2.04 24.06
N ILE A 100 52.96 -2.34 25.28
CA ILE A 100 52.90 -1.38 26.39
C ILE A 100 54.25 -1.33 27.05
N GLY A 101 55.07 -0.38 26.66
CA GLY A 101 56.39 -0.22 27.28
C GLY A 101 56.98 1.13 26.93
N GLN A 102 58.02 1.54 27.67
CA GLN A 102 58.68 2.79 27.35
C GLN A 102 59.43 2.67 26.01
N ASN A 103 59.26 3.68 25.16
CA ASN A 103 59.91 3.78 23.85
C ASN A 103 59.62 2.64 22.84
N CYS A 104 58.44 2.07 22.90
CA CYS A 104 58.05 1.04 21.91
C CYS A 104 57.57 1.62 20.56
N LEU A 105 57.52 2.93 20.41
CA LEU A 105 57.23 3.64 19.17
C LEU A 105 58.27 4.73 18.97
N PHE A 106 59.01 4.67 17.84
CA PHE A 106 60.10 5.59 17.55
C PHE A 106 60.14 5.92 16.04
N GLN A 107 60.40 7.16 15.68
CA GLN A 107 60.68 7.59 14.31
C GLN A 107 62.21 7.82 14.14
N ASP A 108 62.76 7.22 13.12
CA ASP A 108 64.15 7.42 12.77
C ASP A 108 64.36 8.65 11.84
N SER A 109 65.59 9.07 11.66
CA SER A 109 65.98 10.22 10.81
C SER A 109 65.59 10.09 9.33
N LYS A 110 65.03 8.96 8.90
CA LYS A 110 64.52 8.71 7.55
C LYS A 110 62.98 8.73 7.52
N GLY A 111 62.33 9.12 8.63
CA GLY A 111 60.88 9.16 8.76
C GLY A 111 60.23 7.79 9.00
N ILE A 112 61.05 6.75 9.15
CA ILE A 112 60.52 5.37 9.33
C ILE A 112 60.12 5.17 10.80
N LEU A 113 58.92 4.60 10.99
CA LEU A 113 58.42 4.24 12.30
C LEU A 113 58.89 2.82 12.68
N TRP A 114 59.41 2.70 13.89
CA TRP A 114 59.83 1.46 14.49
C TRP A 114 58.89 1.17 15.68
N LEU A 115 58.22 0.03 15.66
CA LEU A 115 57.22 -0.34 16.66
C LEU A 115 57.62 -1.64 17.33
N GLY A 116 57.74 -1.61 18.64
CA GLY A 116 57.85 -2.82 19.47
C GLY A 116 56.48 -3.45 19.60
N THR A 117 56.41 -4.76 19.42
CA THR A 117 55.15 -5.50 19.51
C THR A 117 55.23 -6.58 20.57
N GLY A 118 54.12 -6.93 21.17
CA GLY A 118 54.00 -8.04 22.13
C GLY A 118 53.93 -9.43 21.51
N SER A 119 54.05 -9.54 20.19
CA SER A 119 53.93 -10.82 19.48
C SER A 119 55.23 -11.66 19.61
N GLN A 120 55.10 -12.94 19.91
CA GLN A 120 56.23 -13.89 19.89
C GLN A 120 56.85 -14.09 18.50
N LYS A 121 56.08 -13.85 17.43
CA LYS A 121 56.51 -14.06 16.03
C LYS A 121 57.10 -12.82 15.41
N THR A 122 56.68 -11.63 15.84
CA THR A 122 57.13 -10.34 15.29
C THR A 122 57.37 -9.40 16.44
N ALA A 123 58.60 -9.27 16.88
CA ALA A 123 58.98 -8.41 18.02
C ALA A 123 59.14 -6.94 17.63
N LEU A 124 59.50 -6.66 16.37
CA LEU A 124 59.75 -5.33 15.86
C LEU A 124 59.15 -5.17 14.46
N VAL A 125 58.37 -4.10 14.26
CA VAL A 125 57.81 -3.73 12.96
C VAL A 125 58.51 -2.46 12.49
N ARG A 126 59.00 -2.52 11.26
CA ARG A 126 59.49 -1.36 10.50
C ARG A 126 58.38 -0.88 9.58
N PHE A 127 57.90 0.32 9.77
CA PHE A 127 56.79 0.90 9.06
C PHE A 127 57.15 2.23 8.43
N ASN A 128 57.00 2.34 7.10
CA ASN A 128 57.24 3.59 6.40
C ASN A 128 55.93 4.20 5.95
N PRO A 129 55.38 5.21 6.59
CA PRO A 129 54.12 5.83 6.22
C PRO A 129 54.16 6.50 4.85
N GLU A 130 55.34 7.04 4.43
CA GLU A 130 55.45 7.73 3.16
C GLU A 130 55.57 6.78 1.98
N ALA A 131 56.04 5.54 2.20
CA ALA A 131 56.10 4.53 1.15
C ALA A 131 54.72 3.94 0.79
N LEU A 132 53.74 4.17 1.60
CA LEU A 132 52.37 3.75 1.34
C LEU A 132 51.75 4.73 0.33
N ARG A 133 51.73 4.36 -0.91
CA ARG A 133 50.97 5.09 -1.94
C ARG A 133 49.51 4.97 -1.59
N LYS A 134 48.81 6.09 -1.46
CA LYS A 134 47.37 6.09 -1.43
C LYS A 134 46.91 5.72 -2.84
N ASP A 135 46.23 4.61 -2.97
CA ASP A 135 45.56 4.28 -4.23
C ASP A 135 44.43 5.29 -4.40
N LEU A 136 44.54 6.12 -5.42
CA LEU A 136 43.55 7.11 -5.79
C LEU A 136 42.64 6.62 -6.93
N ASP A 137 42.83 5.39 -7.37
CA ASP A 137 41.95 4.81 -8.36
C ASP A 137 40.57 4.51 -7.72
N PRO A 138 39.51 4.83 -8.46
CA PRO A 138 38.18 4.53 -7.96
C PRO A 138 37.96 3.00 -7.92
N PRO A 139 37.27 2.48 -6.90
CA PRO A 139 37.01 1.05 -6.80
C PRO A 139 36.14 0.57 -7.94
N THR A 140 36.44 -0.61 -8.49
CA THR A 140 35.59 -1.24 -9.50
C THR A 140 34.36 -1.84 -8.84
N LEU A 141 33.19 -1.29 -9.15
CA LEU A 141 31.91 -1.71 -8.57
C LEU A 141 31.20 -2.69 -9.52
N ILE A 142 30.61 -3.72 -8.94
CA ILE A 142 29.90 -4.79 -9.68
C ILE A 142 28.61 -5.13 -8.94
N ILE A 143 27.53 -5.34 -9.68
CA ILE A 143 26.33 -5.99 -9.15
C ILE A 143 26.55 -7.49 -9.31
N GLU A 144 26.55 -8.21 -8.20
CA GLU A 144 26.88 -9.63 -8.14
C GLU A 144 25.68 -10.52 -8.40
N SER A 145 24.55 -10.20 -7.74
CA SER A 145 23.31 -10.94 -7.91
C SER A 145 22.07 -10.06 -7.77
N ILE A 146 20.96 -10.54 -8.31
CA ILE A 146 19.63 -9.97 -8.16
C ILE A 146 18.73 -11.04 -7.58
N LYS A 147 18.12 -10.72 -6.43
CA LYS A 147 17.19 -11.59 -5.69
C LYS A 147 15.76 -11.13 -5.90
N ILE A 148 14.86 -12.07 -6.05
CA ILE A 148 13.43 -11.82 -6.05
C ILE A 148 12.82 -12.51 -4.82
N GLU A 149 12.06 -11.77 -4.01
CA GLU A 149 11.48 -12.28 -2.75
C GLU A 149 12.55 -12.86 -1.80
N ASP A 150 13.75 -12.25 -1.79
CA ASP A 150 14.92 -12.67 -1.01
C ASP A 150 15.54 -14.02 -1.44
N GLU A 151 15.09 -14.60 -2.54
CA GLU A 151 15.65 -15.84 -3.08
C GLU A 151 16.61 -15.57 -4.23
N ASP A 152 17.70 -16.31 -4.24
CA ASP A 152 18.62 -16.37 -5.37
C ASP A 152 17.99 -17.15 -6.51
N ILE A 153 18.11 -16.62 -7.74
CA ILE A 153 17.46 -17.17 -8.92
C ILE A 153 18.53 -17.62 -9.92
N SER A 154 18.45 -18.89 -10.33
CA SER A 154 19.20 -19.36 -11.49
C SER A 154 18.53 -18.89 -12.78
N TRP A 155 18.99 -17.74 -13.29
CA TRP A 155 18.47 -17.11 -14.50
C TRP A 155 18.68 -17.95 -15.75
N HIS A 156 19.79 -18.68 -15.84
CA HIS A 156 20.04 -19.60 -16.94
C HIS A 156 19.07 -20.81 -16.92
N ASN A 157 18.68 -21.30 -15.75
CA ASN A 157 17.65 -22.34 -15.62
C ASN A 157 16.30 -21.83 -16.16
N LEU A 158 15.89 -20.59 -15.83
CA LEU A 158 14.67 -19.99 -16.33
C LEU A 158 14.73 -19.73 -17.84
N LEU A 159 15.88 -19.29 -18.35
CA LEU A 159 16.11 -19.04 -19.78
C LEU A 159 16.04 -20.34 -20.59
N SER A 160 16.64 -21.42 -20.10
CA SER A 160 16.66 -22.73 -20.77
C SER A 160 15.28 -23.35 -20.89
N ALA A 161 14.35 -23.02 -19.99
CA ALA A 161 12.97 -23.48 -20.05
C ALA A 161 12.15 -22.80 -21.18
N ARG A 162 12.57 -21.62 -21.62
CA ARG A 162 11.87 -20.84 -22.68
C ARG A 162 12.34 -21.13 -24.07
N ASN A 163 13.62 -21.42 -24.20
CA ASN A 163 14.24 -21.72 -25.46
C ASN A 163 14.37 -23.25 -25.55
N GLU A 164 13.97 -23.84 -26.70
CA GLU A 164 14.46 -25.16 -27.07
C GLU A 164 16.00 -25.20 -26.96
N PRO A 165 16.60 -26.37 -26.67
CA PRO A 165 17.97 -26.45 -26.26
C PRO A 165 18.83 -25.54 -27.16
N LEU A 166 19.34 -24.45 -26.59
CA LEU A 166 20.30 -23.59 -27.26
C LEU A 166 21.41 -24.52 -27.80
N LYS A 167 21.46 -24.66 -29.10
CA LYS A 167 22.67 -25.14 -29.76
C LYS A 167 23.72 -24.10 -29.42
N GLU A 168 24.39 -24.28 -28.28
CA GLU A 168 25.58 -23.51 -27.94
C GLU A 168 26.47 -23.55 -29.16
N LYS A 169 26.71 -22.41 -29.80
CA LYS A 169 27.69 -22.35 -30.85
C LYS A 169 29.02 -22.74 -30.22
N PRO A 170 29.70 -23.76 -30.72
CA PRO A 170 30.98 -24.14 -30.18
C PRO A 170 31.88 -22.92 -30.14
N SER A 171 32.34 -22.55 -28.93
CA SER A 171 33.26 -21.43 -28.77
C SER A 171 34.64 -21.89 -29.30
N LEU A 172 35.50 -20.93 -29.65
CA LEU A 172 36.87 -21.19 -30.13
C LEU A 172 37.68 -22.07 -29.13
N PHE A 173 37.24 -22.16 -27.87
CA PHE A 173 37.83 -22.99 -26.79
C PHE A 173 37.41 -24.46 -26.84
N ASP A 174 36.32 -24.81 -27.55
CA ASP A 174 35.89 -26.21 -27.70
C ASP A 174 36.90 -27.02 -28.54
N SER A 175 37.75 -26.34 -29.31
CA SER A 175 38.85 -26.96 -30.04
C SER A 175 39.97 -27.49 -29.14
N ILE A 176 39.99 -27.16 -27.85
CA ILE A 176 41.05 -27.58 -26.90
C ILE A 176 40.57 -28.77 -26.01
N GLY A 177 39.36 -29.28 -26.24
CA GLY A 177 38.83 -30.45 -25.52
C GLY A 177 38.48 -30.22 -24.04
N VAL A 178 38.28 -28.95 -23.65
CA VAL A 178 37.78 -28.62 -22.32
C VAL A 178 36.26 -28.75 -22.31
N VAL A 179 35.76 -29.75 -21.59
CA VAL A 179 34.32 -29.90 -21.35
C VAL A 179 33.85 -28.74 -20.46
N ARG A 180 33.21 -27.75 -21.08
CA ARG A 180 32.56 -26.68 -20.30
C ARG A 180 31.27 -27.18 -19.69
N ALA A 181 31.14 -27.04 -18.37
CA ALA A 181 29.86 -27.27 -17.73
C ALA A 181 28.80 -26.30 -18.32
N PRO A 182 27.56 -26.74 -18.51
CA PRO A 182 26.47 -25.87 -18.94
C PRO A 182 26.34 -24.63 -18.04
N ALA A 183 26.01 -23.48 -18.63
CA ALA A 183 26.00 -22.21 -17.93
C ALA A 183 25.09 -22.22 -16.67
N HIS A 184 23.94 -22.90 -16.73
CA HIS A 184 23.05 -23.05 -15.57
C HIS A 184 23.71 -23.83 -14.42
N ILE A 185 24.53 -24.86 -14.70
CA ILE A 185 25.23 -25.61 -13.65
C ILE A 185 26.30 -24.74 -12.98
N VAL A 186 27.03 -23.96 -13.75
CA VAL A 186 28.05 -23.03 -13.22
C VAL A 186 27.39 -21.99 -12.31
N GLU A 187 26.28 -21.42 -12.75
CA GLU A 187 25.49 -20.48 -11.97
C GLU A 187 24.93 -21.11 -10.68
N GLU A 188 24.35 -22.29 -10.76
CA GLU A 188 23.80 -23.00 -9.61
C GLU A 188 24.87 -23.29 -8.56
N VAL A 189 26.03 -23.78 -8.98
CA VAL A 189 27.16 -24.05 -8.07
C VAL A 189 27.65 -22.73 -7.43
N PHE A 190 27.67 -21.65 -8.18
CA PHE A 190 28.07 -20.34 -7.66
C PHE A 190 27.07 -19.81 -6.62
N LEU A 191 25.76 -19.86 -6.93
CA LEU A 191 24.71 -19.33 -6.05
C LEU A 191 24.38 -20.22 -4.86
N PHE A 192 24.32 -21.52 -5.07
CA PHE A 192 23.81 -22.49 -4.07
C PHE A 192 24.90 -23.41 -3.49
N GLY A 193 26.15 -23.30 -3.99
CA GLY A 193 27.26 -24.17 -3.58
C GLY A 193 27.22 -25.58 -4.15
N SER A 194 26.15 -25.97 -4.85
CA SER A 194 25.95 -27.28 -5.47
C SER A 194 25.00 -27.20 -6.66
N GLU A 195 25.04 -28.21 -7.52
CA GLU A 195 24.07 -28.34 -8.59
C GLU A 195 22.67 -28.65 -8.03
N MET A 196 21.65 -27.97 -8.55
CA MET A 196 20.24 -28.22 -8.17
C MET A 196 19.75 -29.53 -8.77
N ASN A 197 18.92 -30.25 -8.03
CA ASN A 197 18.25 -31.42 -8.56
C ASN A 197 17.08 -31.03 -9.49
N THR A 198 16.56 -32.00 -10.25
CA THR A 198 15.50 -31.77 -11.23
C THR A 198 14.21 -31.20 -10.59
N ALA A 199 13.89 -31.63 -9.38
CA ALA A 199 12.69 -31.17 -8.66
C ALA A 199 12.85 -29.71 -8.20
N GLU A 200 14.01 -29.32 -7.73
CA GLU A 200 14.33 -27.94 -7.34
C GLU A 200 14.29 -26.99 -8.53
N ARG A 201 14.88 -27.40 -9.67
CA ARG A 201 14.81 -26.63 -10.92
C ARG A 201 13.38 -26.42 -11.38
N GLU A 202 12.57 -27.48 -11.31
CA GLU A 202 11.16 -27.41 -11.71
C GLU A 202 10.34 -26.52 -10.74
N ALA A 203 10.56 -26.63 -9.45
CA ALA A 203 9.92 -25.77 -8.44
C ALA A 203 10.27 -24.28 -8.69
N MET A 204 11.53 -23.97 -8.98
CA MET A 204 11.94 -22.61 -9.34
C MET A 204 11.27 -22.12 -10.62
N ARG A 205 11.15 -22.96 -11.64
CA ARG A 205 10.45 -22.63 -12.90
C ARG A 205 8.96 -22.39 -12.68
N GLN A 206 8.31 -23.18 -11.83
CA GLN A 206 6.90 -22.98 -11.51
C GLN A 206 6.66 -21.67 -10.76
N ARG A 207 7.54 -21.30 -9.85
CA ARG A 207 7.41 -20.10 -9.05
C ARG A 207 7.78 -18.82 -9.81
N PHE A 208 8.89 -18.83 -10.52
CA PHE A 208 9.46 -17.64 -11.15
C PHE A 208 9.40 -17.65 -12.69
N GLY A 209 8.75 -18.62 -13.30
CA GLY A 209 8.65 -18.74 -14.76
C GLY A 209 7.90 -17.62 -15.46
N ASN A 210 7.13 -16.84 -14.72
CA ASN A 210 6.41 -15.65 -15.17
C ASN A 210 7.29 -14.38 -15.26
N LEU A 211 8.51 -14.38 -14.67
CA LEU A 211 9.50 -13.34 -14.86
C LEU A 211 9.90 -13.28 -16.33
N GLN A 212 9.98 -12.08 -16.93
CA GLN A 212 10.35 -11.89 -18.32
C GLN A 212 11.72 -11.19 -18.40
N PHE A 213 12.59 -11.65 -19.28
CA PHE A 213 13.89 -11.04 -19.56
C PHE A 213 14.40 -11.57 -20.92
N ASP A 214 15.28 -10.82 -21.58
CA ASP A 214 15.73 -11.13 -22.94
C ASP A 214 16.93 -12.08 -22.96
N GLY A 215 17.71 -12.11 -21.88
CA GLY A 215 18.93 -12.91 -21.78
C GLY A 215 19.59 -12.72 -20.43
N VAL A 216 20.77 -13.30 -20.28
CA VAL A 216 21.59 -13.25 -19.07
C VAL A 216 22.98 -12.76 -19.44
N THR A 217 23.55 -11.89 -18.60
CA THR A 217 24.92 -11.38 -18.82
C THR A 217 25.96 -12.49 -18.68
N PRO A 218 27.08 -12.44 -19.43
CA PRO A 218 27.97 -13.60 -19.53
C PRO A 218 28.80 -13.91 -18.29
N PHE A 219 29.05 -12.98 -17.39
CA PHE A 219 29.97 -13.19 -16.27
C PHE A 219 29.24 -13.23 -14.94
N TYR A 220 28.51 -12.19 -14.63
CA TYR A 220 27.55 -12.17 -13.52
C TYR A 220 26.18 -12.44 -14.13
N SER A 221 25.54 -13.52 -13.72
CA SER A 221 24.27 -13.98 -14.29
C SER A 221 23.11 -13.00 -14.00
N LEU A 222 23.20 -11.77 -14.55
CA LEU A 222 22.15 -10.78 -14.37
C LEU A 222 21.18 -10.81 -15.55
N PRO A 223 19.86 -10.80 -15.31
CA PRO A 223 18.86 -10.78 -16.36
C PRO A 223 18.87 -9.45 -17.12
N ILE A 224 18.79 -9.50 -18.44
CA ILE A 224 18.75 -8.33 -19.32
C ILE A 224 17.29 -7.94 -19.55
N HIS A 225 16.95 -6.65 -19.38
CA HIS A 225 15.58 -6.11 -19.52
C HIS A 225 14.56 -6.84 -18.65
N LEU A 226 14.89 -7.01 -17.38
CA LEU A 226 14.01 -7.70 -16.41
C LEU A 226 12.65 -7.02 -16.27
N VAL A 227 11.59 -7.82 -16.47
CA VAL A 227 10.20 -7.41 -16.22
C VAL A 227 9.59 -8.33 -15.18
N ILE A 228 9.18 -7.74 -14.08
CA ILE A 228 8.70 -8.43 -12.88
C ILE A 228 7.18 -8.31 -12.84
N PRO A 229 6.41 -9.41 -12.75
CA PRO A 229 4.99 -9.37 -12.43
C PRO A 229 4.74 -8.74 -11.06
N TYR A 230 3.61 -8.09 -10.86
CA TYR A 230 3.29 -7.40 -9.61
C TYR A 230 3.29 -8.32 -8.38
N GLU A 231 3.03 -9.60 -8.56
CA GLU A 231 3.05 -10.60 -7.48
C GLU A 231 4.43 -10.78 -6.85
N HIS A 232 5.51 -10.51 -7.61
CA HIS A 232 6.91 -10.60 -7.16
C HIS A 232 7.52 -9.20 -6.96
N ASN A 233 6.81 -8.28 -6.32
CA ASN A 233 7.17 -6.87 -6.21
C ASN A 233 8.25 -6.54 -5.17
N GLN A 234 9.06 -7.53 -4.81
CA GLN A 234 10.21 -7.38 -3.91
C GLN A 234 11.48 -7.78 -4.65
N ILE A 235 12.45 -6.84 -4.76
CA ILE A 235 13.73 -7.05 -5.43
C ILE A 235 14.88 -6.71 -4.48
N GLY A 236 15.90 -7.54 -4.48
CA GLY A 236 17.16 -7.32 -3.78
C GLY A 236 18.32 -7.23 -4.74
N PHE A 237 19.33 -6.45 -4.39
CA PHE A 237 20.59 -6.35 -5.10
C PHE A 237 21.71 -6.69 -4.15
N GLU A 238 22.62 -7.56 -4.58
CA GLU A 238 23.92 -7.77 -3.97
C GLU A 238 24.99 -7.18 -4.87
N PHE A 239 25.92 -6.47 -4.27
CA PHE A 239 26.95 -5.75 -5.00
C PHE A 239 28.26 -5.76 -4.20
N VAL A 240 29.35 -5.71 -4.91
CA VAL A 240 30.69 -5.69 -4.34
C VAL A 240 31.55 -4.66 -5.06
N ALA A 241 32.37 -3.95 -4.31
CA ALA A 241 33.41 -3.12 -4.86
C ALA A 241 34.75 -3.82 -4.67
N ILE A 242 35.47 -3.98 -5.75
CA ILE A 242 36.82 -4.53 -5.76
C ILE A 242 37.76 -3.41 -5.29
N GLU A 243 38.21 -3.53 -4.07
CA GLU A 243 39.18 -2.65 -3.42
C GLU A 243 40.28 -3.54 -2.85
N THR A 244 41.50 -3.39 -3.35
CA THR A 244 42.62 -4.29 -3.02
C THR A 244 43.37 -3.87 -1.78
N ASP A 245 43.29 -2.58 -1.43
CA ASP A 245 44.08 -2.02 -0.31
C ASP A 245 43.39 -2.23 1.02
N ARG A 246 42.14 -1.78 1.16
CA ARG A 246 41.34 -1.84 2.40
C ARG A 246 39.87 -2.16 2.14
N PRO A 247 39.55 -3.37 1.76
CA PRO A 247 38.19 -3.74 1.32
C PRO A 247 37.13 -3.57 2.42
N SER A 248 37.51 -3.70 3.71
CA SER A 248 36.58 -3.52 4.84
C SER A 248 36.15 -2.06 5.08
N LEU A 249 36.84 -1.09 4.46
CA LEU A 249 36.54 0.34 4.63
C LEU A 249 35.73 0.92 3.46
N VAL A 250 35.40 0.09 2.47
CA VAL A 250 34.55 0.49 1.35
C VAL A 250 33.18 0.92 1.86
N LYS A 251 32.68 1.99 1.29
CA LYS A 251 31.35 2.52 1.56
C LYS A 251 30.53 2.57 0.27
N TYR A 252 29.25 2.36 0.39
CA TYR A 252 28.32 2.37 -0.71
C TYR A 252 27.28 3.45 -0.55
N GLN A 253 26.82 3.98 -1.67
CA GLN A 253 25.67 4.86 -1.72
C GLN A 253 24.84 4.50 -2.95
N TYR A 254 23.54 4.32 -2.77
CA TYR A 254 22.63 3.87 -3.81
C TYR A 254 21.33 4.68 -3.86
N ILE A 255 20.63 4.60 -4.96
CA ILE A 255 19.30 5.15 -5.18
C ILE A 255 18.53 4.24 -6.15
N LEU A 256 17.25 4.05 -5.88
CA LEU A 256 16.31 3.45 -6.83
C LEU A 256 15.45 4.56 -7.43
N GLU A 257 15.83 5.03 -8.61
CA GLU A 257 15.05 6.05 -9.32
C GLU A 257 13.66 5.54 -9.65
N GLY A 258 12.64 6.35 -9.37
CA GLY A 258 11.23 5.96 -9.42
C GLY A 258 10.65 5.52 -8.08
N TYR A 259 11.50 5.21 -7.10
CA TYR A 259 11.11 4.82 -5.74
C TYR A 259 11.65 5.81 -4.69
N ASP A 260 12.95 6.07 -4.70
CA ASP A 260 13.62 7.00 -3.80
C ASP A 260 13.58 8.43 -4.37
N LYS A 261 13.51 9.43 -3.49
CA LYS A 261 13.60 10.84 -3.88
C LYS A 261 15.04 11.32 -4.03
N ASP A 262 15.91 10.85 -3.14
CA ASP A 262 17.31 11.24 -3.06
C ASP A 262 18.18 10.01 -2.80
N TRP A 263 19.50 10.18 -2.93
CA TRP A 263 20.47 9.15 -2.58
C TRP A 263 20.33 8.71 -1.13
N ASN A 264 20.30 7.40 -0.90
CA ASN A 264 20.26 6.82 0.42
C ASN A 264 21.52 7.17 1.23
N PRO A 265 21.46 7.13 2.56
CA PRO A 265 22.64 7.34 3.40
C PRO A 265 23.78 6.39 3.07
N ILE A 266 25.02 6.86 3.26
CA ILE A 266 26.21 6.04 3.04
C ILE A 266 26.22 4.84 4.00
N THR A 267 26.46 3.66 3.47
CA THR A 267 26.46 2.38 4.20
C THR A 267 27.70 1.55 3.91
N HIS A 268 28.01 0.60 4.78
CA HIS A 268 29.01 -0.46 4.54
C HIS A 268 28.36 -1.79 4.08
N GLN A 269 27.04 -1.85 4.02
CA GLN A 269 26.32 -3.05 3.59
C GLN A 269 26.45 -3.23 2.07
N SER A 270 26.77 -4.43 1.65
CA SER A 270 26.93 -4.84 0.24
C SER A 270 25.62 -5.39 -0.36
N ASN A 271 24.50 -5.20 0.30
CA ASN A 271 23.18 -5.60 -0.19
C ASN A 271 22.12 -4.57 0.14
N VAL A 272 21.06 -4.56 -0.65
CA VAL A 272 19.87 -3.72 -0.43
C VAL A 272 18.63 -4.45 -0.91
N ARG A 273 17.50 -4.20 -0.25
CA ARG A 273 16.20 -4.76 -0.60
C ARG A 273 15.17 -3.65 -0.75
N PHE A 274 14.37 -3.78 -1.77
CA PHE A 274 13.23 -2.92 -2.02
C PHE A 274 11.97 -3.78 -2.05
N GLY A 275 11.03 -3.48 -1.17
CA GLY A 275 9.77 -4.22 -1.06
C GLY A 275 8.58 -3.36 -1.43
N ASN A 276 7.48 -4.01 -1.82
CA ASN A 276 6.22 -3.37 -2.17
C ASN A 276 6.38 -2.30 -3.27
N ILE A 277 7.15 -2.64 -4.30
CA ILE A 277 7.40 -1.75 -5.44
C ILE A 277 6.13 -1.71 -6.30
N HIS A 278 5.64 -0.50 -6.57
CA HIS A 278 4.48 -0.31 -7.45
C HIS A 278 4.81 -0.59 -8.92
N GLU A 279 3.79 -0.63 -9.76
CA GLU A 279 4.00 -0.73 -11.19
C GLU A 279 4.76 0.48 -11.74
N GLY A 280 5.74 0.24 -12.60
CA GLY A 280 6.57 1.29 -13.16
C GLY A 280 7.89 0.79 -13.74
N SER A 281 8.71 1.72 -14.22
CA SER A 281 10.08 1.48 -14.64
C SER A 281 11.02 2.09 -13.62
N TYR A 282 12.02 1.32 -13.22
CA TYR A 282 12.95 1.68 -12.16
C TYR A 282 14.37 1.55 -12.65
N THR A 283 15.25 2.41 -12.14
CA THR A 283 16.68 2.31 -12.40
C THR A 283 17.43 2.34 -11.07
N PHE A 284 18.00 1.22 -10.70
CA PHE A 284 18.90 1.12 -9.57
C PHE A 284 20.25 1.70 -9.95
N LYS A 285 20.74 2.66 -9.17
CA LYS A 285 22.06 3.27 -9.31
C LYS A 285 22.84 3.12 -8.03
N ILE A 286 24.08 2.72 -8.15
CA ILE A 286 24.98 2.53 -7.02
C ILE A 286 26.36 3.02 -7.33
N LYS A 287 27.04 3.61 -6.37
CA LYS A 287 28.44 4.01 -6.38
C LYS A 287 29.14 3.57 -5.11
N ALA A 288 30.42 3.32 -5.19
CA ALA A 288 31.25 2.92 -4.07
C ALA A 288 32.34 3.96 -3.81
N GLN A 289 32.70 4.12 -2.53
CA GLN A 289 33.80 4.96 -2.10
C GLN A 289 34.93 4.09 -1.57
N SER A 290 36.13 4.28 -2.09
CA SER A 290 37.34 3.62 -1.58
C SER A 290 37.65 4.05 -0.15
N ALA A 291 38.54 3.33 0.51
CA ALA A 291 39.09 3.69 1.81
C ALA A 291 39.75 5.09 1.82
N ASN A 292 40.26 5.52 0.67
CA ASN A 292 40.94 6.82 0.49
C ASN A 292 39.96 7.96 0.13
N GLY A 293 38.63 7.69 0.11
CA GLY A 293 37.59 8.69 -0.12
C GLY A 293 37.22 8.94 -1.58
N VAL A 294 37.79 8.18 -2.51
CA VAL A 294 37.51 8.31 -3.96
C VAL A 294 36.24 7.57 -4.31
N TRP A 295 35.31 8.24 -4.99
CA TRP A 295 34.06 7.64 -5.47
C TRP A 295 34.23 7.01 -6.84
N SER A 296 33.63 5.85 -7.05
CA SER A 296 33.48 5.25 -8.39
C SER A 296 32.41 5.99 -9.21
N GLU A 297 32.47 5.80 -10.52
CA GLU A 297 31.32 6.11 -11.38
C GLU A 297 30.13 5.23 -10.98
N PRO A 298 28.91 5.78 -11.02
CA PRO A 298 27.71 4.99 -10.72
C PRO A 298 27.46 3.92 -11.77
N ILE A 299 27.24 2.67 -11.35
CA ILE A 299 26.69 1.64 -12.22
C ILE A 299 25.17 1.63 -12.12
N THR A 300 24.52 1.22 -13.19
CA THR A 300 23.06 1.28 -13.32
C THR A 300 22.49 -0.06 -13.76
N TYR A 301 21.34 -0.41 -13.18
CA TYR A 301 20.53 -1.55 -13.60
C TYR A 301 19.07 -1.15 -13.69
N SER A 302 18.43 -1.38 -14.85
CA SER A 302 17.05 -0.98 -15.08
C SER A 302 16.14 -2.21 -15.16
N PHE A 303 14.97 -2.11 -14.54
CA PHE A 303 13.94 -3.14 -14.57
C PHE A 303 12.54 -2.51 -14.58
N LYS A 304 11.54 -3.32 -14.89
CA LYS A 304 10.15 -2.89 -14.94
C LYS A 304 9.26 -3.79 -14.07
N VAL A 305 8.33 -3.19 -13.35
CA VAL A 305 7.27 -3.91 -12.61
C VAL A 305 5.95 -3.71 -13.35
N LEU A 306 5.27 -4.82 -13.67
CA LEU A 306 3.97 -4.80 -14.36
C LEU A 306 2.85 -4.42 -13.39
N PRO A 307 1.79 -3.77 -13.87
CA PRO A 307 0.61 -3.51 -13.07
C PRO A 307 -0.11 -4.81 -12.74
N PRO A 308 -0.79 -4.89 -11.58
CA PRO A 308 -1.67 -6.00 -11.27
C PRO A 308 -2.82 -6.07 -12.27
N TRP A 309 -3.35 -7.28 -12.52
CA TRP A 309 -4.38 -7.51 -13.53
C TRP A 309 -5.59 -6.58 -13.41
N TYR A 310 -5.97 -6.22 -12.18
CA TYR A 310 -7.13 -5.35 -11.90
C TYR A 310 -6.87 -3.86 -12.17
N ARG A 311 -5.63 -3.44 -12.46
CA ARG A 311 -5.21 -2.09 -12.86
C ARG A 311 -4.81 -2.00 -14.32
N THR A 312 -5.06 -3.03 -15.12
CA THR A 312 -4.80 -3.01 -16.55
C THR A 312 -5.94 -2.31 -17.31
N TRP A 313 -5.65 -1.77 -18.49
CA TRP A 313 -6.64 -1.04 -19.30
C TRP A 313 -7.89 -1.86 -19.61
N TRP A 314 -7.75 -3.16 -19.86
CA TRP A 314 -8.87 -4.06 -20.13
C TRP A 314 -9.70 -4.34 -18.87
N ALA A 315 -9.11 -4.35 -17.67
CA ALA A 315 -9.85 -4.46 -16.42
C ALA A 315 -10.74 -3.23 -16.19
N TYR A 316 -10.24 -2.03 -16.47
CA TYR A 316 -11.08 -0.83 -16.45
C TYR A 316 -12.22 -0.89 -17.47
N LEU A 317 -11.99 -1.44 -18.67
CA LEU A 317 -13.06 -1.68 -19.65
C LEU A 317 -14.11 -2.64 -19.08
N MET A 318 -13.68 -3.74 -18.48
CA MET A 318 -14.61 -4.69 -17.83
C MET A 318 -15.40 -4.05 -16.68
N TYR A 319 -14.75 -3.20 -15.87
CA TYR A 319 -15.46 -2.46 -14.83
C TYR A 319 -16.53 -1.53 -15.41
N ALA A 320 -16.20 -0.81 -16.48
CA ALA A 320 -17.15 0.05 -17.17
C ALA A 320 -18.33 -0.76 -17.73
N VAL A 321 -18.08 -1.86 -18.43
CA VAL A 321 -19.12 -2.76 -18.96
C VAL A 321 -20.00 -3.31 -17.83
N SER A 322 -19.40 -3.79 -16.76
CA SER A 322 -20.11 -4.31 -15.58
C SER A 322 -20.98 -3.23 -14.94
N PHE A 323 -20.46 -2.01 -14.80
CA PHE A 323 -21.23 -0.88 -14.27
C PHE A 323 -22.46 -0.58 -15.13
N PHE A 324 -22.29 -0.48 -16.45
CA PHE A 324 -23.44 -0.26 -17.36
C PHE A 324 -24.43 -1.41 -17.38
N ALA A 325 -23.95 -2.66 -17.27
CA ALA A 325 -24.81 -3.83 -17.18
C ALA A 325 -25.65 -3.80 -15.88
N VAL A 326 -25.05 -3.50 -14.76
CA VAL A 326 -25.76 -3.34 -13.47
C VAL A 326 -26.78 -2.21 -13.56
N LEU A 327 -26.40 -1.06 -14.13
CA LEU A 327 -27.29 0.07 -14.31
C LEU A 327 -28.49 -0.30 -15.20
N PHE A 328 -28.25 -1.01 -16.30
CA PHE A 328 -29.30 -1.52 -17.18
C PHE A 328 -30.25 -2.47 -16.45
N LEU A 329 -29.72 -3.39 -15.65
CA LEU A 329 -30.55 -4.31 -14.85
C LEU A 329 -31.40 -3.57 -13.82
N ILE A 330 -30.85 -2.55 -13.16
CA ILE A 330 -31.58 -1.71 -12.21
C ILE A 330 -32.73 -0.97 -12.93
N ILE A 331 -32.45 -0.38 -14.09
CA ILE A 331 -33.48 0.32 -14.89
C ILE A 331 -34.57 -0.64 -15.32
N LYS A 332 -34.22 -1.81 -15.84
CA LYS A 332 -35.16 -2.84 -16.27
C LYS A 332 -35.99 -3.35 -15.09
N TRP A 333 -35.39 -3.60 -13.97
CA TRP A 333 -36.09 -4.00 -12.75
C TRP A 333 -37.08 -2.93 -12.28
N ARG A 334 -36.66 -1.65 -12.32
CA ARG A 334 -37.52 -0.51 -11.98
C ARG A 334 -38.71 -0.36 -12.95
N GLU A 335 -38.45 -0.53 -14.25
CA GLU A 335 -39.55 -0.55 -15.25
C GLU A 335 -40.56 -1.66 -15.02
N GLN A 336 -40.08 -2.86 -14.72
CA GLN A 336 -40.98 -3.99 -14.42
C GLN A 336 -41.82 -3.67 -13.19
N ARG A 337 -41.18 -3.20 -12.12
CA ARG A 337 -41.91 -2.83 -10.90
C ARG A 337 -42.96 -1.75 -11.14
N LEU A 338 -42.62 -0.72 -11.90
CA LEU A 338 -43.60 0.32 -12.28
C LEU A 338 -44.76 -0.21 -13.13
N ARG A 339 -44.49 -1.14 -14.05
CA ARG A 339 -45.52 -1.81 -14.82
C ARG A 339 -46.46 -2.63 -13.94
N ASP A 340 -45.91 -3.39 -13.00
CA ASP A 340 -46.68 -4.20 -12.06
C ASP A 340 -47.56 -3.32 -11.14
N GLU A 341 -46.99 -2.21 -10.64
CA GLU A 341 -47.74 -1.23 -9.84
C GLU A 341 -48.87 -0.58 -10.67
N LYS A 342 -48.58 -0.20 -11.93
CA LYS A 342 -49.60 0.36 -12.85
C LYS A 342 -50.75 -0.62 -13.10
N THR A 343 -50.42 -1.87 -13.39
CA THR A 343 -51.42 -2.92 -13.64
C THR A 343 -52.30 -3.19 -12.41
N LYS A 344 -51.68 -3.19 -11.22
CA LYS A 344 -52.46 -3.32 -9.95
C LYS A 344 -53.35 -2.11 -9.71
N LEU A 345 -52.85 -0.91 -9.99
CA LEU A 345 -53.64 0.31 -9.83
C LEU A 345 -54.81 0.35 -10.82
N GLU A 346 -54.58 -0.03 -12.09
CA GLU A 346 -55.62 -0.13 -13.12
C GLU A 346 -56.73 -1.08 -12.68
N LYS A 347 -56.39 -2.29 -12.19
CA LYS A 347 -57.38 -3.23 -11.65
C LYS A 347 -58.16 -2.66 -10.47
N THR A 348 -57.45 -2.03 -9.52
CA THR A 348 -58.11 -1.43 -8.38
C THR A 348 -59.05 -0.31 -8.77
N VAL A 349 -58.69 0.50 -9.77
CA VAL A 349 -59.55 1.57 -10.32
C VAL A 349 -60.76 0.95 -11.00
N GLU A 350 -60.58 -0.11 -11.79
CA GLU A 350 -61.67 -0.82 -12.46
C GLU A 350 -62.65 -1.42 -11.43
N GLU A 351 -62.15 -2.15 -10.44
CA GLU A 351 -62.99 -2.71 -9.34
C GLU A 351 -63.77 -1.62 -8.60
N ARG A 352 -63.12 -0.52 -8.25
CA ARG A 352 -63.76 0.59 -7.55
C ARG A 352 -64.78 1.33 -8.40
N THR A 353 -64.52 1.44 -9.70
CA THR A 353 -65.45 2.05 -10.65
C THR A 353 -66.69 1.19 -10.81
N GLU A 354 -66.53 -0.13 -10.88
CA GLU A 354 -67.66 -1.07 -10.92
C GLU A 354 -68.47 -1.06 -9.62
N GLU A 355 -67.85 -1.09 -8.46
CA GLU A 355 -68.50 -0.94 -7.17
C GLU A 355 -69.33 0.37 -7.13
N LEU A 356 -68.73 1.48 -7.49
CA LEU A 356 -69.42 2.77 -7.50
C LEU A 356 -70.59 2.81 -8.48
N PHE A 357 -70.45 2.15 -9.65
CA PHE A 357 -71.53 2.06 -10.63
C PHE A 357 -72.72 1.27 -10.06
N ILE A 358 -72.42 0.14 -9.41
CA ILE A 358 -73.48 -0.70 -8.79
C ILE A 358 -74.15 0.08 -7.65
N GLU A 359 -73.37 0.74 -6.81
CA GLU A 359 -73.89 1.53 -5.66
C GLU A 359 -74.73 2.71 -6.18
N LYS A 360 -74.26 3.42 -7.21
CA LYS A 360 -75.03 4.51 -7.82
C LYS A 360 -76.33 4.01 -8.39
N LYS A 361 -76.31 2.88 -9.15
CA LYS A 361 -77.53 2.26 -9.72
C LYS A 361 -78.53 1.90 -8.62
N LYS A 362 -78.05 1.28 -7.52
CA LYS A 362 -78.90 0.92 -6.39
C LYS A 362 -79.51 2.16 -5.69
N SER A 363 -78.73 3.24 -5.60
CA SER A 363 -79.25 4.50 -5.08
C SER A 363 -80.31 5.13 -5.98
N ASP A 364 -80.08 5.06 -7.31
CA ASP A 364 -81.02 5.56 -8.30
C ASP A 364 -82.31 4.77 -8.26
N ASP A 365 -82.20 3.45 -8.22
CA ASP A 365 -83.41 2.56 -8.13
C ASP A 365 -84.19 2.83 -6.84
N LEU A 366 -83.54 3.03 -5.70
CA LEU A 366 -84.19 3.39 -4.45
C LEU A 366 -84.93 4.72 -4.55
N LEU A 367 -84.34 5.72 -5.20
CA LEU A 367 -84.92 7.06 -5.32
C LEU A 367 -86.17 7.02 -6.22
N LEU A 368 -86.17 6.24 -7.31
CA LEU A 368 -87.28 6.05 -8.23
C LEU A 368 -88.45 5.27 -7.60
N ASN A 369 -88.14 4.44 -6.59
CA ASN A 369 -89.20 3.76 -5.83
C ASN A 369 -90.04 4.68 -4.94
N ILE A 370 -89.49 5.84 -4.65
CA ILE A 370 -90.07 6.80 -3.67
C ILE A 370 -90.69 8.01 -4.38
N LEU A 371 -90.09 8.43 -5.48
CA LEU A 371 -90.46 9.64 -6.20
C LEU A 371 -90.69 9.38 -7.68
N PRO A 372 -91.64 10.08 -8.34
CA PRO A 372 -91.74 10.08 -9.80
C PRO A 372 -90.39 10.45 -10.45
N GLU A 373 -90.14 9.86 -11.63
CA GLU A 373 -88.88 9.95 -12.35
C GLU A 373 -88.45 11.41 -12.59
N GLU A 374 -89.41 12.25 -12.99
CA GLU A 374 -89.15 13.69 -13.25
C GLU A 374 -88.68 14.44 -11.99
N ILE A 375 -89.27 14.15 -10.86
CA ILE A 375 -88.94 14.73 -9.57
C ILE A 375 -87.61 14.21 -9.07
N ALA A 376 -87.34 12.92 -9.26
CA ALA A 376 -86.10 12.27 -8.91
C ALA A 376 -84.89 12.84 -9.69
N GLU A 377 -85.06 13.07 -10.99
CA GLU A 377 -84.01 13.69 -11.80
C GLU A 377 -83.77 15.14 -11.45
N GLU A 378 -84.84 15.93 -11.18
CA GLU A 378 -84.69 17.32 -10.78
C GLU A 378 -83.95 17.43 -9.45
N LEU A 379 -84.28 16.54 -8.49
CA LEU A 379 -83.65 16.48 -7.18
C LEU A 379 -82.16 16.11 -7.29
N LYS A 380 -81.80 15.19 -8.22
CA LYS A 380 -80.39 14.82 -8.44
C LYS A 380 -79.57 15.97 -9.04
N VAL A 381 -80.15 16.75 -9.94
CA VAL A 381 -79.45 17.79 -10.65
C VAL A 381 -79.42 19.12 -9.84
N LYS A 382 -80.53 19.48 -9.19
CA LYS A 382 -80.71 20.79 -8.56
C LYS A 382 -80.63 20.71 -7.01
N GLY A 383 -80.70 19.51 -6.43
CA GLY A 383 -80.75 19.29 -4.98
C GLY A 383 -82.09 19.69 -4.33
N SER A 384 -83.05 20.18 -5.12
CA SER A 384 -84.40 20.54 -4.69
C SER A 384 -85.36 20.39 -5.86
N SER A 385 -86.62 20.13 -5.60
CA SER A 385 -87.70 20.10 -6.60
C SER A 385 -88.71 21.17 -6.30
N GLU A 386 -89.17 21.91 -7.29
CA GLU A 386 -90.21 22.91 -7.18
C GLU A 386 -91.58 22.30 -7.36
N ALA A 387 -92.54 22.73 -6.56
CA ALA A 387 -93.91 22.27 -6.69
C ALA A 387 -94.55 22.69 -8.03
N GLN A 388 -95.02 21.75 -8.84
CA GLN A 388 -95.66 22.03 -10.11
C GLN A 388 -97.17 22.09 -9.91
N LEU A 389 -97.78 23.05 -10.50
CA LEU A 389 -99.24 23.19 -10.52
C LEU A 389 -99.77 22.36 -11.74
N ILE A 390 -100.48 21.31 -11.45
CA ILE A 390 -101.16 20.49 -12.50
C ILE A 390 -102.65 20.82 -12.48
N ASN A 391 -103.21 21.30 -13.61
CA ASN A 391 -104.59 21.66 -13.75
C ASN A 391 -105.43 20.43 -14.16
N PHE A 392 -106.63 20.28 -13.62
CA PHE A 392 -107.60 19.24 -13.96
C PHE A 392 -107.05 17.82 -13.68
N VAL A 393 -106.61 17.52 -12.49
CA VAL A 393 -106.21 16.20 -12.07
C VAL A 393 -107.26 15.54 -11.22
N THR A 394 -107.36 14.22 -11.35
CA THR A 394 -108.14 13.37 -10.45
C THR A 394 -107.20 12.62 -9.54
N VAL A 395 -107.23 12.87 -8.23
CA VAL A 395 -106.40 12.18 -7.22
C VAL A 395 -107.22 11.05 -6.63
N LEU A 396 -106.73 9.83 -6.72
CA LEU A 396 -107.31 8.60 -6.17
C LEU A 396 -106.58 8.23 -4.88
N PHE A 397 -107.28 8.10 -3.79
CA PHE A 397 -106.75 7.50 -2.55
C PHE A 397 -107.37 6.10 -2.41
N THR A 398 -106.55 5.14 -2.09
CA THR A 398 -106.97 3.79 -1.79
C THR A 398 -106.58 3.40 -0.38
N ASP A 399 -107.34 2.58 0.29
CA ASP A 399 -107.11 2.12 1.65
C ASP A 399 -107.55 0.67 1.80
N PHE A 400 -106.90 -0.10 2.67
CA PHE A 400 -107.29 -1.48 2.94
C PHE A 400 -108.32 -1.51 4.06
N ARG A 401 -109.57 -1.87 3.71
CA ARG A 401 -110.60 -2.00 4.68
C ARG A 401 -110.34 -3.12 5.70
N GLY A 402 -110.19 -2.74 7.01
CA GLY A 402 -109.95 -3.69 8.06
C GLY A 402 -108.49 -4.10 8.23
N PHE A 403 -107.52 -3.33 7.65
CA PHE A 403 -106.10 -3.57 7.77
C PHE A 403 -105.63 -3.77 9.20
N THR A 404 -106.06 -2.95 10.17
CA THR A 404 -105.71 -3.05 11.58
C THR A 404 -106.01 -4.41 12.17
N THR A 405 -107.19 -4.95 11.83
CA THR A 405 -107.69 -6.27 12.32
C THR A 405 -106.91 -7.40 11.62
N LEU A 406 -106.51 -7.20 10.35
CA LEU A 406 -105.77 -8.15 9.58
C LEU A 406 -104.27 -8.18 10.04
N SER A 407 -103.66 -7.03 10.34
CA SER A 407 -102.28 -6.89 10.84
C SER A 407 -102.09 -7.51 12.22
N GLU A 408 -103.14 -7.56 13.06
CA GLU A 408 -103.17 -8.27 14.33
C GLU A 408 -103.18 -9.80 14.20
N LYS A 409 -103.69 -10.34 13.12
CA LYS A 409 -103.86 -11.78 12.92
C LYS A 409 -102.71 -12.42 12.11
N LEU A 410 -101.95 -11.66 11.36
CA LEU A 410 -100.88 -12.15 10.47
C LEU A 410 -99.48 -11.93 11.13
N SER A 411 -98.59 -12.81 10.90
CA SER A 411 -97.23 -12.58 11.27
C SER A 411 -96.61 -11.38 10.49
N PRO A 412 -95.66 -10.61 11.00
CA PRO A 412 -95.08 -9.49 10.28
C PRO A 412 -94.49 -9.85 8.86
N LYS A 413 -94.00 -11.07 8.68
CA LYS A 413 -93.48 -11.56 7.43
C LYS A 413 -94.58 -11.85 6.41
N GLU A 414 -95.71 -12.41 6.88
CA GLU A 414 -96.86 -12.66 6.03
C GLU A 414 -97.51 -11.35 5.63
N LEU A 415 -97.69 -10.44 6.56
CA LEU A 415 -98.28 -9.14 6.29
C LEU A 415 -97.47 -8.35 5.26
N VAL A 416 -96.10 -8.30 5.39
CA VAL A 416 -95.27 -7.62 4.40
C VAL A 416 -95.32 -8.31 3.02
N LYS A 417 -95.48 -9.66 2.98
CA LYS A 417 -95.56 -10.39 1.76
C LYS A 417 -96.88 -10.11 1.06
N ASP A 418 -98.03 -10.10 1.78
CA ASP A 418 -99.32 -9.83 1.25
C ASP A 418 -99.48 -8.38 0.79
N LEU A 419 -98.97 -7.43 1.56
CA LEU A 419 -98.85 -6.02 1.18
C LEU A 419 -98.01 -5.86 -0.09
N HIS A 420 -96.90 -6.51 -0.21
CA HIS A 420 -96.06 -6.47 -1.41
C HIS A 420 -96.79 -7.00 -2.65
N PHE A 421 -97.53 -8.11 -2.49
CA PHE A 421 -98.33 -8.64 -3.54
C PHE A 421 -99.41 -7.65 -3.98
N CYS A 422 -100.17 -7.09 -3.08
CA CYS A 422 -101.22 -6.13 -3.42
C CYS A 422 -100.67 -4.85 -4.06
N PHE A 423 -99.58 -4.28 -3.52
CA PHE A 423 -98.94 -3.10 -4.12
C PHE A 423 -98.33 -3.41 -5.49
N SER A 424 -97.76 -4.57 -5.70
CA SER A 424 -97.29 -5.00 -7.04
C SER A 424 -98.39 -5.10 -8.04
N GLU A 425 -99.57 -5.60 -7.64
CA GLU A 425 -100.79 -5.64 -8.51
C GLU A 425 -101.36 -4.22 -8.77
N PHE A 426 -101.30 -3.33 -7.72
CA PHE A 426 -101.63 -1.92 -7.94
C PHE A 426 -100.73 -1.24 -8.92
N ASP A 427 -99.41 -1.44 -8.79
CA ASP A 427 -98.42 -0.90 -9.71
C ASP A 427 -98.74 -1.40 -11.18
N ARG A 428 -98.98 -2.67 -11.35
CA ARG A 428 -99.38 -3.27 -12.67
C ARG A 428 -100.69 -2.66 -13.24
N ILE A 429 -101.65 -2.35 -12.37
CA ILE A 429 -102.92 -1.72 -12.80
C ILE A 429 -102.66 -0.26 -13.18
N CYS A 430 -101.85 0.48 -12.37
CA CYS A 430 -101.49 1.84 -12.70
C CYS A 430 -100.78 1.91 -14.06
N GLU A 431 -99.79 1.08 -14.25
CA GLU A 431 -99.08 0.99 -15.54
C GLU A 431 -100.03 0.67 -16.72
N LYS A 432 -100.90 -0.33 -16.57
CA LYS A 432 -101.90 -0.75 -17.63
C LYS A 432 -102.82 0.39 -18.03
N TYR A 433 -103.24 1.23 -17.08
CA TYR A 433 -104.23 2.29 -17.34
C TYR A 433 -103.65 3.68 -17.44
N GLY A 434 -102.29 3.79 -17.41
CA GLY A 434 -101.60 5.06 -17.49
C GLY A 434 -101.84 5.98 -16.28
N ILE A 435 -102.03 5.40 -15.08
CA ILE A 435 -102.24 6.13 -13.82
C ILE A 435 -100.88 6.34 -13.20
N GLU A 436 -100.55 7.56 -12.89
CA GLU A 436 -99.30 7.90 -12.21
C GLU A 436 -99.43 7.62 -10.73
N LYS A 437 -98.58 6.75 -10.17
CA LYS A 437 -98.50 6.48 -8.75
C LYS A 437 -97.60 7.51 -8.09
N ILE A 438 -98.18 8.32 -7.25
CA ILE A 438 -97.47 9.39 -6.60
C ILE A 438 -96.67 8.87 -5.40
N LYS A 439 -97.38 8.13 -4.53
CA LYS A 439 -96.75 7.66 -3.28
C LYS A 439 -97.65 6.57 -2.59
N THR A 440 -96.95 5.65 -1.94
CA THR A 440 -97.60 4.76 -0.95
C THR A 440 -97.41 5.32 0.43
N ILE A 441 -98.49 5.50 1.18
CA ILE A 441 -98.44 6.08 2.52
C ILE A 441 -99.00 5.01 3.50
N GLY A 442 -98.07 4.31 4.17
CA GLY A 442 -98.55 3.27 5.14
C GLY A 442 -99.16 2.08 4.41
N ASP A 443 -100.44 1.81 4.69
CA ASP A 443 -101.32 0.78 4.13
C ASP A 443 -102.20 1.33 3.03
N SER A 444 -101.94 2.54 2.60
CA SER A 444 -102.77 3.21 1.59
C SER A 444 -102.03 3.50 0.26
#